data_d832e8406669b83229703624d69952c5
#
_entry.id   d832e8406669b83229703624d69952c5
#
_cell.length_a   1.000
_cell.length_b   1.000
_cell.length_c   1.000
_cell.angle_alpha   90.00
_cell.angle_beta   90.00
_cell.angle_gamma   90.00
#
_symmetry.space_group_name_H-M   'P 1'
#
loop_
_entity.id
_entity.type
_entity.pdbx_description
1 polymer ?
#
loop_
_entity_poly.entity_id
_entity_poly.type
_entity_poly.pdbx_seq_one_letter_code
_entity_poly.pdbx_strand_id
1 'polypeptide(L)'
;PFEDTVLDERHIEDHPEKRFYGEFDRIYSGVKDLLLRDGPRRVNITQSGWPDAVIWNPGPHKCAALADMPDADWQHMLCVEAAAVFEPITLGAEEEWSGRQSLVLLTE
;
A
#
# COMPACT_ATOMS: atom_id res chain seq x y z
N PRO A 1 -9.90 -3.37 -8.83
CA PRO A 1 -10.48 -2.06 -8.50
C PRO A 1 -9.72 -1.36 -7.37
N PHE A 2 -9.69 -0.06 -7.41
CA PHE A 2 -9.10 0.74 -6.36
C PHE A 2 -9.84 2.05 -6.17
N GLU A 3 -9.70 2.66 -4.99
CA GLU A 3 -10.15 4.00 -4.68
C GLU A 3 -8.94 4.91 -4.56
N ASP A 4 -8.93 6.02 -5.31
CA ASP A 4 -7.89 7.03 -5.23
C ASP A 4 -8.37 8.12 -4.27
N THR A 5 -7.75 8.21 -3.09
CA THR A 5 -8.19 9.15 -2.05
C THR A 5 -7.77 10.59 -2.34
N VAL A 6 -6.74 10.81 -3.14
CA VAL A 6 -6.33 12.14 -3.57
C VAL A 6 -7.37 12.74 -4.50
N LEU A 7 -7.88 11.93 -5.44
CA LEU A 7 -8.89 12.36 -6.42
C LEU A 7 -10.33 12.10 -5.94
N ASP A 8 -10.50 11.35 -4.87
CA ASP A 8 -11.81 10.89 -4.38
C ASP A 8 -12.61 10.17 -5.46
N GLU A 9 -11.96 9.27 -6.19
CA GLU A 9 -12.53 8.53 -7.31
C GLU A 9 -12.23 7.05 -7.20
N ARG A 10 -13.11 6.21 -7.78
CA ARG A 10 -12.90 4.76 -7.90
C ARG A 10 -12.59 4.39 -9.33
N HIS A 11 -11.60 3.51 -9.50
CA HIS A 11 -11.14 3.07 -10.80
C HIS A 11 -10.82 1.57 -10.80
N ILE A 12 -10.58 1.06 -12.00
CA ILE A 12 -9.99 -0.26 -12.20
C ILE A 12 -8.57 -0.05 -12.71
N GLU A 13 -7.59 -0.65 -12.02
CA GLU A 13 -6.20 -0.54 -12.44
C GLU A 13 -6.00 -1.27 -13.77
N ASP A 14 -5.51 -0.57 -14.76
CA ASP A 14 -5.30 -1.10 -16.11
C ASP A 14 -3.84 -1.30 -16.47
N HIS A 15 -2.93 -1.06 -15.51
CA HIS A 15 -1.50 -1.24 -15.70
C HIS A 15 -0.94 -2.26 -14.70
N PRO A 16 -0.12 -3.23 -15.16
CA PRO A 16 0.48 -4.20 -14.25
C PRO A 16 1.56 -3.61 -13.35
N GLU A 17 2.15 -2.48 -13.75
CA GLU A 17 3.17 -1.81 -12.98
C GLU A 17 2.79 -0.37 -12.69
N LYS A 18 3.22 0.13 -11.53
CA LYS A 18 2.99 1.49 -11.11
C LYS A 18 4.31 2.12 -10.66
N ARG A 19 4.59 3.32 -11.13
CA ARG A 19 5.74 4.13 -10.71
C ARG A 19 5.25 5.34 -9.93
N PHE A 20 6.07 5.83 -9.02
CA PHE A 20 5.69 6.90 -8.11
C PHE A 20 6.50 8.17 -8.41
N TYR A 21 5.80 9.21 -8.84
CA TYR A 21 6.40 10.49 -9.24
C TYR A 21 5.96 11.65 -8.35
N GLY A 22 5.13 11.37 -7.34
CA GLY A 22 4.59 12.38 -6.46
C GLY A 22 3.61 11.77 -5.49
N GLU A 23 2.66 12.57 -5.02
CA GLU A 23 1.65 12.09 -4.09
C GLU A 23 0.82 10.94 -4.67
N PHE A 24 0.67 9.91 -3.89
CA PHE A 24 -0.07 8.72 -4.27
C PHE A 24 -0.74 8.15 -3.02
N ASP A 25 -2.04 7.94 -3.10
CA ASP A 25 -2.80 7.35 -1.99
C ASP A 25 -3.98 6.58 -2.56
N ARG A 26 -3.84 5.26 -2.63
CA ARG A 26 -4.86 4.39 -3.20
C ARG A 26 -5.13 3.20 -2.31
N ILE A 27 -6.38 2.78 -2.30
CA ILE A 27 -6.85 1.58 -1.61
C ILE A 27 -7.24 0.56 -2.68
N TYR A 28 -6.44 -0.49 -2.83
CA TYR A 28 -6.70 -1.57 -3.78
C TYR A 28 -7.46 -2.69 -3.10
N SER A 29 -8.53 -3.18 -3.75
CA SER A 29 -9.29 -4.32 -3.25
C SER A 29 -8.81 -5.62 -3.89
N GLY A 30 -8.94 -6.73 -3.17
CA GLY A 30 -8.63 -8.06 -3.69
C GLY A 30 -7.15 -8.34 -3.90
N VAL A 31 -6.27 -7.62 -3.21
CA VAL A 31 -4.82 -7.80 -3.32
C VAL A 31 -4.35 -8.93 -2.42
N LYS A 32 -3.54 -9.83 -2.96
CA LYS A 32 -2.91 -10.92 -2.20
C LYS A 32 -1.39 -10.88 -2.26
N ASP A 33 -0.83 -10.43 -3.37
CA ASP A 33 0.61 -10.27 -3.49
C ASP A 33 0.97 -9.04 -4.34
N LEU A 34 2.12 -8.46 -4.01
CA LEU A 34 2.68 -7.30 -4.69
C LEU A 34 4.18 -7.50 -4.80
N LEU A 35 4.75 -7.00 -5.89
CA LEU A 35 6.20 -6.97 -6.06
C LEU A 35 6.66 -5.52 -6.06
N LEU A 36 7.49 -5.16 -5.10
CA LEU A 36 8.14 -3.86 -5.04
C LEU A 36 9.52 -3.96 -5.67
N ARG A 37 9.76 -3.11 -6.66
CA ARG A 37 11.07 -2.99 -7.30
C ARG A 37 11.73 -1.67 -6.89
N ASP A 38 12.96 -1.77 -6.43
CA ASP A 38 13.78 -0.62 -6.04
C ASP A 38 15.19 -0.83 -6.58
N GLY A 39 15.43 -0.38 -7.80
CA GLY A 39 16.68 -0.65 -8.50
C GLY A 39 16.91 -2.16 -8.65
N PRO A 40 18.05 -2.68 -8.18
CA PRO A 40 18.32 -4.12 -8.26
C PRO A 40 17.57 -4.93 -7.20
N ARG A 41 16.99 -4.27 -6.20
CA ARG A 41 16.27 -4.96 -5.10
C ARG A 41 14.83 -5.22 -5.47
N ARG A 42 14.34 -6.37 -5.06
CA ARG A 42 12.94 -6.75 -5.23
C ARG A 42 12.43 -7.32 -3.92
N VAL A 43 11.28 -6.83 -3.50
CA VAL A 43 10.61 -7.32 -2.29
C VAL A 43 9.26 -7.86 -2.68
N ASN A 44 9.01 -9.12 -2.35
CA ASN A 44 7.69 -9.71 -2.55
C ASN A 44 6.87 -9.51 -1.27
N ILE A 45 5.73 -8.88 -1.41
CA ILE A 45 4.84 -8.57 -0.29
C ILE A 45 3.57 -9.38 -0.48
N THR A 46 3.31 -10.28 0.45
CA THR A 46 2.10 -11.12 0.42
C THR A 46 1.25 -10.85 1.64
N GLN A 47 -0.05 -11.05 1.50
CA GLN A 47 -0.98 -10.89 2.62
C GLN A 47 -2.05 -11.97 2.59
N SER A 48 -2.50 -12.36 3.77
CA SER A 48 -3.60 -13.31 3.95
C SER A 48 -4.53 -12.80 5.04
N GLY A 49 -5.83 -13.03 4.88
CA GLY A 49 -6.84 -12.54 5.80
C GLY A 49 -7.24 -11.09 5.56
N TRP A 50 -6.43 -10.31 4.89
CA TRP A 50 -6.70 -8.91 4.58
C TRP A 50 -7.29 -8.78 3.18
N PRO A 51 -8.46 -8.14 3.02
CA PRO A 51 -9.06 -7.99 1.68
C PRO A 51 -8.44 -6.89 0.84
N ASP A 52 -7.83 -5.89 1.46
CA ASP A 52 -7.39 -4.68 0.78
C ASP A 52 -5.93 -4.35 1.05
N ALA A 53 -5.37 -3.46 0.25
CA ALA A 53 -4.04 -2.90 0.46
C ALA A 53 -4.08 -1.39 0.22
N VAL A 54 -3.53 -0.63 1.15
CA VAL A 54 -3.32 0.81 1.00
C VAL A 54 -1.89 1.04 0.53
N ILE A 55 -1.74 1.75 -0.58
CA ILE A 55 -0.43 2.13 -1.11
C ILE A 55 -0.34 3.64 -1.10
N TRP A 56 0.66 4.17 -0.39
CA TRP A 56 0.74 5.59 -0.11
C TRP A 56 2.16 6.13 -0.18
N ASN A 57 2.27 7.32 -0.77
CA ASN A 57 3.46 8.14 -0.75
C ASN A 57 3.01 9.60 -0.57
N PRO A 58 3.60 10.35 0.37
CA PRO A 58 3.15 11.72 0.64
C PRO A 58 3.40 12.69 -0.51
N GLY A 59 4.38 12.39 -1.38
CA GLY A 59 4.83 13.35 -2.36
C GLY A 59 5.63 14.50 -1.74
N PRO A 60 6.16 15.42 -2.56
CA PRO A 60 7.07 16.45 -2.05
C PRO A 60 6.41 17.44 -1.07
N HIS A 61 5.18 17.87 -1.33
CA HIS A 61 4.53 18.89 -0.49
C HIS A 61 4.15 18.36 0.89
N LYS A 62 3.52 17.21 0.96
CA LYS A 62 3.14 16.61 2.24
C LYS A 62 4.35 16.14 3.03
N CYS A 63 5.38 15.63 2.34
CA CYS A 63 6.62 15.22 3.00
C CYS A 63 7.30 16.39 3.69
N ALA A 64 7.38 17.53 3.01
CA ALA A 64 7.98 18.76 3.59
C ALA A 64 7.17 19.28 4.79
N ALA A 65 5.88 18.99 4.86
CA ALA A 65 5.03 19.39 5.97
C ALA A 65 5.15 18.47 7.19
N LEU A 66 5.77 17.31 7.06
CA LEU A 66 5.96 16.36 8.15
C LEU A 66 7.21 16.73 8.95
N ALA A 67 7.04 17.01 10.25
CA ALA A 67 8.12 17.50 11.09
C ALA A 67 9.22 16.46 11.35
N ASP A 68 8.88 15.17 11.24
CA ASP A 68 9.76 14.05 11.57
C ASP A 68 10.36 13.35 10.34
N MET A 69 10.25 13.98 9.17
CA MET A 69 10.74 13.40 7.93
C MET A 69 11.50 14.45 7.11
N PRO A 70 12.75 14.17 6.66
CA PRO A 70 13.44 15.04 5.73
C PRO A 70 12.63 15.30 4.46
N ASP A 71 12.69 16.50 3.92
CA ASP A 71 11.80 16.95 2.84
C ASP A 71 11.89 16.12 1.58
N ALA A 72 13.04 15.53 1.28
CA ALA A 72 13.25 14.72 0.07
C ALA A 72 12.97 13.23 0.27
N ASP A 73 12.62 12.78 1.48
CA ASP A 73 12.47 11.35 1.78
C ASP A 73 11.28 10.71 1.08
N TRP A 74 10.34 11.49 0.55
CA TRP A 74 9.25 10.94 -0.25
C TRP A 74 9.75 10.10 -1.43
N GLN A 75 10.98 10.35 -1.91
CA GLN A 75 11.61 9.61 -2.99
C GLN A 75 12.16 8.25 -2.54
N HIS A 76 12.25 8.03 -1.23
CA HIS A 76 12.90 6.85 -0.63
C HIS A 76 11.94 6.05 0.25
N MET A 77 10.64 6.26 0.11
CA MET A 77 9.66 5.55 0.92
C MET A 77 8.43 5.15 0.11
N LEU A 78 7.80 4.09 0.55
CA LEU A 78 6.49 3.67 0.09
C LEU A 78 5.81 2.91 1.22
N CYS A 79 4.61 3.34 1.57
CA CYS A 79 3.77 2.60 2.50
C CYS A 79 2.94 1.57 1.74
N VAL A 80 3.03 0.33 2.15
CA VAL A 80 2.19 -0.76 1.64
C VAL A 80 1.55 -1.41 2.86
N GLU A 81 0.26 -1.17 3.03
CA GLU A 81 -0.45 -1.55 4.24
C GLU A 81 -1.52 -2.59 3.94
N ALA A 82 -1.47 -3.73 4.63
CA ALA A 82 -2.58 -4.68 4.62
C ALA A 82 -3.75 -4.06 5.38
N ALA A 83 -4.93 -4.11 4.80
CA ALA A 83 -6.07 -3.36 5.35
C ALA A 83 -7.41 -4.04 5.09
N ALA A 84 -8.39 -3.66 5.88
CA ALA A 84 -9.79 -4.04 5.70
C ALA A 84 -10.63 -2.76 5.67
N VAL A 85 -10.80 -2.19 4.49
CA VAL A 85 -11.44 -0.89 4.30
C VAL A 85 -12.84 -1.05 3.72
N PHE A 86 -12.95 -1.75 2.58
CA PHE A 86 -14.24 -1.89 1.88
C PHE A 86 -15.14 -2.94 2.53
N GLU A 87 -14.54 -3.95 3.13
CA GLU A 87 -15.25 -5.01 3.84
C GLU A 87 -14.69 -5.10 5.26
N PRO A 88 -15.27 -4.37 6.23
CA PRO A 88 -14.80 -4.43 7.60
C PRO A 88 -14.91 -5.84 8.19
N ILE A 89 -13.94 -6.20 9.00
CA ILE A 89 -13.95 -7.47 9.71
C ILE A 89 -14.80 -7.29 10.98
N THR A 90 -15.83 -8.12 11.09
CA THR A 90 -16.74 -8.05 12.24
C THR A 90 -16.52 -9.27 13.11
N LEU A 91 -16.27 -9.05 14.38
CA LEU A 91 -16.07 -10.12 15.36
C LEU A 91 -17.23 -10.12 16.37
N GLY A 92 -17.85 -11.29 16.52
CA GLY A 92 -18.78 -11.52 17.62
C GLY A 92 -18.02 -11.83 18.90
N ALA A 93 -18.77 -12.03 19.99
CA ALA A 93 -18.17 -12.40 21.27
C ALA A 93 -17.38 -13.72 21.14
N GLU A 94 -16.16 -13.74 21.63
CA GLU A 94 -15.26 -14.90 21.64
C GLU A 94 -14.79 -15.36 20.24
N GLU A 95 -15.13 -14.62 19.19
CA GLU A 95 -14.59 -14.90 17.86
C GLU A 95 -13.18 -14.34 17.71
N GLU A 96 -12.35 -15.04 16.94
CA GLU A 96 -10.99 -14.61 16.65
C GLU A 96 -10.81 -14.39 15.16
N TRP A 97 -9.95 -13.45 14.81
CA TRP A 97 -9.52 -13.20 13.45
C TRP A 97 -8.02 -13.02 13.41
N SER A 98 -7.38 -13.51 12.37
CA SER A 98 -5.96 -13.29 12.17
C SER A 98 -5.67 -12.88 10.74
N GLY A 99 -4.72 -11.98 10.59
CA GLY A 99 -4.21 -11.56 9.30
C GLY A 99 -2.69 -11.58 9.32
N ARG A 100 -2.09 -11.65 8.13
CA ARG A 100 -0.65 -11.71 7.99
C ARG A 100 -0.22 -10.86 6.80
N GLN A 101 0.87 -10.14 6.98
CA GLN A 101 1.61 -9.54 5.91
C GLN A 101 3.05 -10.06 5.98
N SER A 102 3.58 -10.51 4.86
CA SER A 102 4.93 -11.07 4.78
C SER A 102 5.72 -10.32 3.71
N LEU A 103 6.96 -9.97 4.05
CA LEU A 103 7.88 -9.31 3.14
C LEU A 103 9.10 -10.19 2.95
N VAL A 104 9.40 -10.53 1.71
CA VAL A 104 10.54 -11.39 1.37
C VAL A 104 11.42 -10.66 0.38
N LEU A 105 12.67 -10.42 0.77
CA LEU A 105 13.66 -9.83 -0.12
C LEU A 105 14.12 -10.91 -1.10
N LEU A 106 13.97 -10.61 -2.38
CA LEU A 106 14.40 -11.51 -3.45
C LEU A 106 15.81 -11.13 -3.87
N THR A 107 16.71 -12.10 -3.82
CA THR A 107 18.10 -11.94 -4.26
C THR A 107 18.30 -12.65 -5.59
N GLU A 108 19.07 -12.01 -6.45
CA GLU A 108 19.46 -12.64 -7.71
C GLU A 108 20.70 -13.50 -7.56
#